data_b1be47dbd24a317d9d635ec581ce03ea
#
_entry.id   b1be47dbd24a317d9d635ec581ce03ea
#
_cell.length_a   1.000
_cell.length_b   1.000
_cell.length_c   1.000
_cell.angle_alpha   90.00
_cell.angle_beta   90.00
_cell.angle_gamma   90.00
#
_symmetry.space_group_name_H-M   'P 1'
#
loop_
_entity.id
_entity.type
_entity.pdbx_description
1 polymer ?
#
loop_
_entity_poly.entity_id
_entity_poly.type
_entity_poly.pdbx_seq_one_letter_code
_entity_poly.pdbx_strand_id
1 'polypeptide(L)'
;ISLFIVPKKHVNADGTVGATNNVTLAGLIHKMGWRGTTSTLLNFGEHGPCVGYLVGEPHKGLAYMFHMMNEARIGVGMAATMLGMAGYQASLEYARQRPQGRPLTEAGKNPTQPMVRIIEHADVRRMLLAQKAYAEGALALALYCARLVDDAHTGTPEQASQARDLLEVLTPIAKSWPSEWCLEANSLAIQIHGGYGYTRDFPVEQYWRDNRLNMIHEGTHGIQAQDLLGRKVRQQGGLGLKRLGERIEATLKACESDPAWTPCAQALRQSWQRLQLATVQAWQYPPAQALANAVPYMQAFGHVVLAWIWLDVAQSDGANDILSQGRKAACRFFFRHELPKIDAWLGVVSTGDNVFGELPEEAF
;
A
#
# COMPACT_ATOMS: atom_id res chain seq x y z
N ILE A 1 15.72 -24.12 6.53
CA ILE A 1 14.90 -23.46 7.58
C ILE A 1 13.75 -24.41 7.92
N SER A 2 13.55 -24.71 9.20
CA SER A 2 12.42 -25.48 9.70
C SER A 2 11.54 -24.61 10.60
N LEU A 3 10.25 -24.90 10.66
CA LEU A 3 9.28 -24.17 11.46
C LEU A 3 8.96 -24.96 12.74
N PHE A 4 8.96 -24.28 13.89
CA PHE A 4 8.63 -24.87 15.19
C PHE A 4 7.59 -24.05 15.93
N ILE A 5 6.69 -24.73 16.62
CA ILE A 5 5.87 -24.12 17.66
C ILE A 5 6.60 -24.29 18.98
N VAL A 6 6.90 -23.18 19.66
CA VAL A 6 7.58 -23.17 20.94
C VAL A 6 6.67 -22.53 21.98
N PRO A 7 5.93 -23.30 22.79
CA PRO A 7 5.04 -22.74 23.79
C PRO A 7 5.86 -22.14 24.95
N LYS A 8 5.39 -21.04 25.54
CA LYS A 8 5.99 -20.45 26.75
C LYS A 8 5.85 -21.38 27.99
N LYS A 9 4.74 -22.11 28.04
CA LYS A 9 4.45 -23.13 29.05
C LYS A 9 3.98 -24.39 28.34
N HIS A 10 4.34 -25.52 28.86
CA HIS A 10 3.85 -26.80 28.35
C HIS A 10 2.32 -26.90 28.50
N VAL A 11 1.68 -27.67 27.64
CA VAL A 11 0.27 -28.03 27.75
C VAL A 11 0.19 -29.46 28.20
N ASN A 12 -0.50 -29.72 29.32
CA ASN A 12 -0.72 -31.07 29.85
C ASN A 12 -1.70 -31.85 28.96
N ALA A 13 -1.76 -33.15 29.13
CA ALA A 13 -2.62 -34.04 28.37
C ALA A 13 -4.13 -33.69 28.49
N ASP A 14 -4.52 -33.13 29.63
CA ASP A 14 -5.87 -32.66 29.92
C ASP A 14 -6.17 -31.26 29.42
N GLY A 15 -5.22 -30.61 28.69
CA GLY A 15 -5.34 -29.24 28.16
C GLY A 15 -5.01 -28.13 29.17
N THR A 16 -4.67 -28.45 30.40
CA THR A 16 -4.28 -27.46 31.41
C THR A 16 -2.87 -26.93 31.18
N VAL A 17 -2.59 -25.72 31.69
CA VAL A 17 -1.28 -25.08 31.60
C VAL A 17 -0.30 -25.77 32.56
N GLY A 18 0.78 -26.31 32.00
CA GLY A 18 1.82 -27.03 32.72
C GLY A 18 3.03 -26.14 33.09
N ALA A 19 4.19 -26.79 33.25
CA ALA A 19 5.45 -26.16 33.63
C ALA A 19 5.96 -25.18 32.58
N THR A 20 6.85 -24.27 32.98
CA THR A 20 7.55 -23.34 32.07
C THR A 20 8.46 -24.10 31.10
N ASN A 21 8.52 -23.64 29.86
CA ASN A 21 9.34 -24.20 28.78
C ASN A 21 10.65 -23.42 28.57
N ASN A 22 11.15 -22.74 29.58
CA ASN A 22 12.39 -21.96 29.52
C ASN A 22 12.47 -20.96 28.33
N VAL A 23 11.33 -20.37 28.01
CA VAL A 23 11.27 -19.18 27.15
C VAL A 23 11.24 -17.96 28.05
N THR A 24 12.29 -17.15 28.02
CA THR A 24 12.46 -16.00 28.91
C THR A 24 12.42 -14.68 28.13
N LEU A 25 11.85 -13.65 28.75
CA LEU A 25 11.86 -12.29 28.22
C LEU A 25 13.20 -11.63 28.61
N ALA A 26 14.07 -11.42 27.61
CA ALA A 26 15.35 -10.73 27.81
C ALA A 26 15.22 -9.20 27.76
N GLY A 27 14.23 -8.68 27.05
CA GLY A 27 14.02 -7.24 26.98
C GLY A 27 12.85 -6.82 26.09
N LEU A 28 12.49 -5.54 26.18
CA LEU A 28 11.52 -4.89 25.32
C LEU A 28 12.24 -3.99 24.32
N ILE A 29 11.78 -3.97 23.07
CA ILE A 29 12.29 -3.08 22.05
C ILE A 29 11.48 -1.79 22.07
N HIS A 30 12.16 -0.64 22.28
CA HIS A 30 11.56 0.68 22.26
C HIS A 30 11.41 1.16 20.81
N LYS A 31 10.17 1.43 20.40
CA LYS A 31 9.80 1.74 19.02
C LYS A 31 9.37 3.18 18.84
N MET A 32 9.49 3.67 17.62
CA MET A 32 8.99 4.97 17.18
C MET A 32 7.46 5.06 17.25
N GLY A 33 6.77 4.02 16.76
CA GLY A 33 5.31 3.86 16.75
C GLY A 33 4.91 2.45 17.21
N TRP A 34 3.61 2.13 17.13
CA TRP A 34 3.05 0.83 17.57
C TRP A 34 3.48 0.47 19.00
N ARG A 35 3.52 1.48 19.87
CA ARG A 35 4.07 1.33 21.23
C ARG A 35 3.19 0.46 22.13
N GLY A 36 1.88 0.40 21.85
CA GLY A 36 0.94 -0.47 22.54
C GLY A 36 1.10 -1.95 22.22
N THR A 37 1.72 -2.28 21.07
CA THR A 37 2.08 -3.65 20.71
C THR A 37 3.50 -3.93 21.15
N THR A 38 3.70 -4.87 22.06
CA THR A 38 5.04 -5.21 22.56
C THR A 38 5.88 -5.89 21.48
N SER A 39 7.14 -5.46 21.36
CA SER A 39 8.19 -6.17 20.61
C SER A 39 9.24 -6.62 21.62
N THR A 40 9.57 -7.91 21.59
CA THR A 40 10.31 -8.55 22.67
C THR A 40 11.57 -9.23 22.13
N LEU A 41 12.62 -9.22 22.94
CA LEU A 41 13.76 -10.12 22.80
C LEU A 41 13.49 -11.35 23.67
N LEU A 42 13.45 -12.53 23.06
CA LEU A 42 13.21 -13.78 23.74
C LEU A 42 14.44 -14.67 23.71
N ASN A 43 14.77 -15.27 24.86
CA ASN A 43 15.79 -16.30 24.96
C ASN A 43 15.11 -17.66 25.13
N PHE A 44 15.66 -18.65 24.45
CA PHE A 44 15.21 -20.05 24.49
C PHE A 44 16.25 -20.92 25.16
N GLY A 45 15.89 -21.65 26.20
CA GLY A 45 16.78 -22.60 26.84
C GLY A 45 17.85 -21.99 27.76
N GLU A 46 17.72 -20.72 28.19
CA GLU A 46 18.72 -20.04 29.04
C GLU A 46 18.88 -20.70 30.43
N HIS A 47 17.80 -21.19 30.98
CA HIS A 47 17.75 -21.78 32.32
C HIS A 47 17.42 -23.27 32.33
N GLY A 48 17.54 -23.96 31.19
CA GLY A 48 17.26 -25.38 31.07
C GLY A 48 16.69 -25.75 29.69
N PRO A 49 16.32 -27.00 29.45
CA PRO A 49 15.80 -27.44 28.17
C PRO A 49 14.58 -26.66 27.73
N CYS A 50 14.53 -26.27 26.44
CA CYS A 50 13.40 -25.67 25.79
C CYS A 50 12.93 -26.58 24.66
N VAL A 51 11.67 -26.99 24.70
CA VAL A 51 11.08 -27.94 23.75
C VAL A 51 10.32 -27.17 22.67
N GLY A 52 10.65 -27.43 21.42
CA GLY A 52 9.92 -26.98 20.23
C GLY A 52 9.33 -28.16 19.48
N TYR A 53 8.13 -27.97 18.95
CA TYR A 53 7.42 -28.97 18.15
C TYR A 53 7.55 -28.63 16.68
N LEU A 54 8.16 -29.52 15.89
CA LEU A 54 8.34 -29.36 14.46
C LEU A 54 6.97 -29.29 13.76
N VAL A 55 6.79 -28.26 12.91
CA VAL A 55 5.62 -28.12 12.03
C VAL A 55 5.97 -28.70 10.66
N GLY A 56 5.25 -29.76 10.28
CA GLY A 56 5.44 -30.44 9.01
C GLY A 56 6.82 -31.12 8.89
N GLU A 57 7.51 -30.94 7.76
CA GLU A 57 8.78 -31.59 7.45
C GLU A 57 9.98 -30.68 7.72
N PRO A 58 11.14 -31.24 8.13
CA PRO A 58 12.38 -30.48 8.25
C PRO A 58 12.72 -29.75 6.94
N HIS A 59 13.28 -28.55 7.07
CA HIS A 59 13.74 -27.70 5.94
C HIS A 59 12.64 -27.15 5.02
N LYS A 60 11.35 -27.39 5.29
CA LYS A 60 10.21 -26.85 4.56
C LYS A 60 9.49 -25.70 5.28
N GLY A 61 10.00 -25.22 6.39
CA GLY A 61 9.36 -24.21 7.24
C GLY A 61 9.08 -22.90 6.53
N LEU A 62 9.93 -22.49 5.58
CA LEU A 62 9.70 -21.26 4.79
C LEU A 62 8.46 -21.39 3.90
N ALA A 63 8.24 -22.56 3.29
CA ALA A 63 7.05 -22.81 2.46
C ALA A 63 5.76 -22.76 3.29
N TYR A 64 5.80 -23.32 4.51
CA TYR A 64 4.66 -23.27 5.43
C TYR A 64 4.37 -21.86 5.92
N MET A 65 5.40 -21.05 6.18
CA MET A 65 5.25 -19.66 6.56
C MET A 65 4.61 -18.81 5.43
N PHE A 66 4.96 -19.07 4.18
CA PHE A 66 4.36 -18.36 3.03
C PHE A 66 2.86 -18.62 2.85
N HIS A 67 2.33 -19.72 3.38
CA HIS A 67 0.90 -19.98 3.38
C HIS A 67 0.10 -18.88 4.11
N MET A 68 0.64 -18.32 5.19
CA MET A 68 0.02 -17.23 5.94
C MET A 68 0.38 -15.83 5.39
N MET A 69 1.53 -15.69 4.73
CA MET A 69 2.10 -14.38 4.42
C MET A 69 1.34 -13.58 3.37
N ASN A 70 0.67 -14.23 2.43
CA ASN A 70 -0.08 -13.50 1.39
C ASN A 70 -1.27 -12.73 2.00
N GLU A 71 -2.01 -13.37 2.90
CA GLU A 71 -3.10 -12.71 3.62
C GLU A 71 -2.56 -11.66 4.59
N ALA A 72 -1.48 -11.95 5.31
CA ALA A 72 -0.82 -10.98 6.19
C ALA A 72 -0.37 -9.72 5.43
N ARG A 73 0.12 -9.84 4.20
CA ARG A 73 0.50 -8.70 3.35
C ARG A 73 -0.69 -7.81 3.01
N ILE A 74 -1.85 -8.39 2.66
CA ILE A 74 -3.09 -7.64 2.44
C ILE A 74 -3.51 -6.94 3.74
N GLY A 75 -3.42 -7.63 4.88
CA GLY A 75 -3.70 -7.07 6.21
C GLY A 75 -2.81 -5.87 6.55
N VAL A 76 -1.51 -5.92 6.22
CA VAL A 76 -0.58 -4.78 6.40
C VAL A 76 -0.99 -3.59 5.52
N GLY A 77 -1.35 -3.83 4.26
CA GLY A 77 -1.87 -2.79 3.37
C GLY A 77 -3.15 -2.17 3.90
N MET A 78 -4.06 -2.98 4.46
CA MET A 78 -5.28 -2.49 5.10
C MET A 78 -4.97 -1.66 6.34
N ALA A 79 -4.03 -2.08 7.20
CA ALA A 79 -3.61 -1.31 8.36
C ALA A 79 -3.06 0.07 7.97
N ALA A 80 -2.21 0.13 6.93
CA ALA A 80 -1.72 1.38 6.38
C ALA A 80 -2.85 2.26 5.85
N THR A 81 -3.81 1.66 5.15
CA THR A 81 -5.00 2.33 4.60
C THR A 81 -5.83 2.97 5.71
N MET A 82 -6.10 2.23 6.78
CA MET A 82 -6.93 2.73 7.88
C MET A 82 -6.25 3.83 8.68
N LEU A 83 -4.92 3.78 8.83
CA LEU A 83 -4.15 4.90 9.40
C LEU A 83 -4.18 6.14 8.49
N GLY A 84 -4.08 5.97 7.16
CA GLY A 84 -4.28 7.05 6.20
C GLY A 84 -5.68 7.64 6.26
N MET A 85 -6.71 6.78 6.37
CA MET A 85 -8.11 7.21 6.52
C MET A 85 -8.34 8.00 7.82
N ALA A 86 -7.78 7.55 8.94
CA ALA A 86 -7.87 8.26 10.21
C ALA A 86 -7.22 9.66 10.12
N GLY A 87 -6.05 9.76 9.47
CA GLY A 87 -5.38 11.03 9.20
C GLY A 87 -6.22 11.95 8.31
N TYR A 88 -6.83 11.42 7.27
CA TYR A 88 -7.73 12.17 6.37
C TYR A 88 -8.96 12.71 7.12
N GLN A 89 -9.63 11.89 7.93
CA GLN A 89 -10.79 12.30 8.70
C GLN A 89 -10.45 13.40 9.71
N ALA A 90 -9.36 13.23 10.46
CA ALA A 90 -8.87 14.25 11.40
C ALA A 90 -8.55 15.57 10.67
N SER A 91 -7.91 15.51 9.51
CA SER A 91 -7.58 16.68 8.69
C SER A 91 -8.83 17.40 8.20
N LEU A 92 -9.82 16.65 7.73
CA LEU A 92 -11.07 17.19 7.22
C LEU A 92 -11.86 17.92 8.32
N GLU A 93 -11.93 17.31 9.51
CA GLU A 93 -12.57 17.92 10.67
C GLU A 93 -11.86 19.20 11.09
N TYR A 94 -10.53 19.15 11.26
CA TYR A 94 -9.72 20.31 11.62
C TYR A 94 -9.87 21.44 10.58
N ALA A 95 -9.78 21.12 9.29
CA ALA A 95 -9.87 22.12 8.23
C ALA A 95 -11.23 22.81 8.15
N ARG A 96 -12.32 22.14 8.55
CA ARG A 96 -13.67 22.70 8.61
C ARG A 96 -13.87 23.65 9.79
N GLN A 97 -13.08 23.51 10.84
CA GLN A 97 -13.24 24.27 12.08
C GLN A 97 -12.22 25.40 12.22
N ARG A 98 -11.01 25.25 11.72
CA ARG A 98 -9.90 26.16 11.90
C ARG A 98 -10.03 27.42 11.04
N PRO A 99 -10.25 28.62 11.59
CA PRO A 99 -10.17 29.88 10.86
C PRO A 99 -8.70 30.32 10.78
N GLN A 100 -8.21 30.59 9.57
CA GLN A 100 -6.87 31.19 9.35
C GLN A 100 -6.75 31.77 7.95
N GLY A 101 -6.13 32.92 7.85
CA GLY A 101 -5.95 33.61 6.57
C GLY A 101 -7.25 34.23 6.03
N ARG A 102 -7.17 34.83 4.88
CA ARG A 102 -8.26 35.53 4.19
C ARG A 102 -8.31 35.09 2.74
N PRO A 103 -9.45 35.23 2.05
CA PRO A 103 -9.55 34.93 0.63
C PRO A 103 -8.54 35.75 -0.17
N LEU A 104 -7.94 35.14 -1.18
CA LEU A 104 -7.15 35.83 -2.19
C LEU A 104 -8.12 36.37 -3.25
N THR A 105 -8.10 37.67 -3.46
CA THR A 105 -8.85 38.37 -4.53
C THR A 105 -7.88 38.89 -5.58
N GLU A 106 -8.39 39.39 -6.72
CA GLU A 106 -7.56 40.05 -7.74
C GLU A 106 -6.77 41.25 -7.18
N ALA A 107 -7.33 41.97 -6.21
CA ALA A 107 -6.69 43.06 -5.49
C ALA A 107 -5.77 42.62 -4.34
N GLY A 108 -5.54 41.29 -4.18
CA GLY A 108 -4.79 40.72 -3.09
C GLY A 108 -5.65 40.40 -1.85
N LYS A 109 -5.03 40.28 -0.67
CA LYS A 109 -5.72 39.99 0.59
C LYS A 109 -6.23 41.28 1.24
N ASN A 110 -7.52 41.36 1.53
CA ASN A 110 -8.09 42.48 2.25
C ASN A 110 -7.97 42.22 3.78
N PRO A 111 -7.16 43.02 4.53
CA PRO A 111 -6.94 42.82 5.97
C PRO A 111 -8.18 43.10 6.84
N THR A 112 -9.19 43.81 6.31
CA THR A 112 -10.43 44.12 7.04
C THR A 112 -11.47 43.01 6.98
N GLN A 113 -11.32 42.03 6.04
CA GLN A 113 -12.22 40.88 5.98
C GLN A 113 -11.96 39.89 7.10
N PRO A 114 -12.97 39.15 7.58
CA PRO A 114 -12.77 38.09 8.58
C PRO A 114 -11.92 36.96 8.03
N MET A 115 -11.29 36.21 8.93
CA MET A 115 -10.61 34.97 8.55
C MET A 115 -11.62 33.94 8.05
N VAL A 116 -11.18 33.14 7.07
CA VAL A 116 -11.96 32.00 6.56
C VAL A 116 -11.45 30.69 7.14
N ARG A 117 -12.29 29.64 7.09
CA ARG A 117 -11.87 28.29 7.46
C ARG A 117 -10.80 27.82 6.47
N ILE A 118 -9.79 27.10 6.98
CA ILE A 118 -8.66 26.71 6.12
C ILE A 118 -9.08 25.79 4.96
N ILE A 119 -10.21 25.07 5.07
CA ILE A 119 -10.77 24.27 3.97
C ILE A 119 -11.12 25.13 2.74
N GLU A 120 -11.23 26.44 2.87
CA GLU A 120 -11.53 27.35 1.76
C GLU A 120 -10.27 27.71 0.95
N HIS A 121 -9.06 27.41 1.47
CA HIS A 121 -7.82 27.62 0.74
C HIS A 121 -7.54 26.49 -0.26
N ALA A 122 -7.11 26.87 -1.47
CA ALA A 122 -6.91 25.94 -2.57
C ALA A 122 -5.90 24.82 -2.23
N ASP A 123 -4.77 25.15 -1.58
CA ASP A 123 -3.75 24.14 -1.24
C ASP A 123 -4.23 23.16 -0.16
N VAL A 124 -5.00 23.63 0.83
CA VAL A 124 -5.62 22.74 1.83
C VAL A 124 -6.60 21.78 1.14
N ARG A 125 -7.40 22.26 0.19
CA ARG A 125 -8.31 21.40 -0.60
C ARG A 125 -7.56 20.41 -1.46
N ARG A 126 -6.43 20.79 -2.05
CA ARG A 126 -5.55 19.87 -2.79
C ARG A 126 -5.04 18.76 -1.89
N MET A 127 -4.52 19.10 -0.69
CA MET A 127 -4.02 18.11 0.26
C MET A 127 -5.13 17.17 0.77
N LEU A 128 -6.32 17.69 1.06
CA LEU A 128 -7.47 16.86 1.45
C LEU A 128 -7.91 15.92 0.32
N LEU A 129 -7.91 16.38 -0.93
CA LEU A 129 -8.28 15.55 -2.06
C LEU A 129 -7.23 14.48 -2.37
N ALA A 130 -5.94 14.80 -2.17
CA ALA A 130 -4.87 13.83 -2.26
C ALA A 130 -5.02 12.72 -1.20
N GLN A 131 -5.23 13.08 0.07
CA GLN A 131 -5.48 12.12 1.16
C GLN A 131 -6.68 11.22 0.85
N LYS A 132 -7.78 11.82 0.37
CA LYS A 132 -8.98 11.07 -0.05
C LYS A 132 -8.65 10.08 -1.17
N ALA A 133 -7.95 10.52 -2.20
CA ALA A 133 -7.58 9.69 -3.33
C ALA A 133 -6.67 8.52 -2.92
N TYR A 134 -5.75 8.75 -1.99
CA TYR A 134 -4.88 7.69 -1.48
C TYR A 134 -5.63 6.70 -0.58
N ALA A 135 -6.32 7.19 0.44
CA ALA A 135 -6.94 6.34 1.45
C ALA A 135 -8.14 5.55 0.90
N GLU A 136 -9.06 6.20 0.17
CA GLU A 136 -10.24 5.52 -0.38
C GLU A 136 -9.87 4.61 -1.57
N GLY A 137 -8.89 5.00 -2.40
CA GLY A 137 -8.37 4.13 -3.47
C GLY A 137 -7.68 2.89 -2.92
N ALA A 138 -6.85 3.05 -1.88
CA ALA A 138 -6.23 1.94 -1.17
C ALA A 138 -7.25 1.02 -0.52
N LEU A 139 -8.32 1.56 0.07
CA LEU A 139 -9.42 0.78 0.64
C LEU A 139 -10.12 -0.05 -0.43
N ALA A 140 -10.44 0.54 -1.59
CA ALA A 140 -11.05 -0.17 -2.69
C ALA A 140 -10.17 -1.31 -3.22
N LEU A 141 -8.86 -1.08 -3.36
CA LEU A 141 -7.90 -2.13 -3.73
C LEU A 141 -7.85 -3.26 -2.69
N ALA A 142 -7.80 -2.91 -1.39
CA ALA A 142 -7.74 -3.89 -0.32
C ALA A 142 -9.01 -4.77 -0.27
N LEU A 143 -10.20 -4.16 -0.44
CA LEU A 143 -11.48 -4.88 -0.53
C LEU A 143 -11.56 -5.75 -1.78
N TYR A 144 -11.03 -5.27 -2.91
CA TYR A 144 -10.95 -6.08 -4.12
C TYR A 144 -10.06 -7.32 -3.91
N CYS A 145 -8.88 -7.16 -3.28
CA CYS A 145 -8.01 -8.28 -2.94
C CYS A 145 -8.66 -9.23 -1.92
N ALA A 146 -9.36 -8.72 -0.91
CA ALA A 146 -10.10 -9.55 0.04
C ALA A 146 -11.19 -10.38 -0.66
N ARG A 147 -11.92 -9.78 -1.60
CA ARG A 147 -12.89 -10.52 -2.43
C ARG A 147 -12.21 -11.63 -3.24
N LEU A 148 -11.02 -11.38 -3.81
CA LEU A 148 -10.27 -12.42 -4.52
C LEU A 148 -9.82 -13.56 -3.59
N VAL A 149 -9.52 -13.28 -2.32
CA VAL A 149 -9.23 -14.33 -1.32
C VAL A 149 -10.47 -15.19 -1.11
N ASP A 150 -11.65 -14.60 -0.94
CA ASP A 150 -12.91 -15.34 -0.82
C ASP A 150 -13.18 -16.19 -2.08
N ASP A 151 -13.05 -15.60 -3.28
CA ASP A 151 -13.24 -16.31 -4.55
C ASP A 151 -12.24 -17.46 -4.73
N ALA A 152 -11.01 -17.34 -4.21
CA ALA A 152 -10.00 -18.40 -4.25
C ALA A 152 -10.34 -19.59 -3.36
N HIS A 153 -11.14 -19.40 -2.30
CA HIS A 153 -11.56 -20.45 -1.37
C HIS A 153 -12.96 -21.02 -1.66
N THR A 154 -13.89 -20.16 -2.10
CA THR A 154 -15.32 -20.51 -2.18
C THR A 154 -15.85 -20.55 -3.61
N GLY A 155 -15.10 -20.05 -4.60
CA GLY A 155 -15.49 -20.00 -6.01
C GLY A 155 -15.43 -21.37 -6.69
N THR A 156 -15.97 -21.43 -7.91
CA THR A 156 -15.75 -22.60 -8.78
C THR A 156 -14.25 -22.82 -9.04
N PRO A 157 -13.80 -24.01 -9.42
CA PRO A 157 -12.38 -24.26 -9.68
C PRO A 157 -11.74 -23.26 -10.66
N GLU A 158 -12.47 -22.80 -11.66
CA GLU A 158 -12.01 -21.79 -12.60
C GLU A 158 -11.91 -20.40 -11.96
N GLN A 159 -12.93 -19.96 -11.23
CA GLN A 159 -12.93 -18.69 -10.50
C GLN A 159 -11.79 -18.65 -9.46
N ALA A 160 -11.63 -19.74 -8.72
CA ALA A 160 -10.56 -19.89 -7.72
C ALA A 160 -9.16 -19.82 -8.36
N SER A 161 -8.97 -20.40 -9.54
CA SER A 161 -7.71 -20.30 -10.28
C SER A 161 -7.44 -18.87 -10.73
N GLN A 162 -8.43 -18.21 -11.35
CA GLN A 162 -8.30 -16.82 -11.80
C GLN A 162 -8.04 -15.85 -10.65
N ALA A 163 -8.70 -16.06 -9.51
CA ALA A 163 -8.48 -15.24 -8.31
C ALA A 163 -7.05 -15.39 -7.78
N ARG A 164 -6.53 -16.61 -7.70
CA ARG A 164 -5.13 -16.86 -7.31
C ARG A 164 -4.14 -16.20 -8.26
N ASP A 165 -4.33 -16.30 -9.58
CA ASP A 165 -3.47 -15.66 -10.58
C ASP A 165 -3.42 -14.13 -10.40
N LEU A 166 -4.56 -13.50 -10.15
CA LEU A 166 -4.65 -12.05 -9.88
C LEU A 166 -3.98 -11.66 -8.55
N LEU A 167 -4.21 -12.42 -7.48
CA LEU A 167 -3.61 -12.19 -6.18
C LEU A 167 -2.08 -12.24 -6.24
N GLU A 168 -1.51 -13.10 -7.12
CA GLU A 168 -0.06 -13.19 -7.31
C GLU A 168 0.56 -11.84 -7.66
N VAL A 169 -0.03 -11.07 -8.57
CA VAL A 169 0.51 -9.76 -8.98
C VAL A 169 0.00 -8.61 -8.12
N LEU A 170 -1.18 -8.74 -7.52
CA LEU A 170 -1.77 -7.65 -6.73
C LEU A 170 -1.27 -7.62 -5.28
N THR A 171 -0.89 -8.75 -4.69
CA THR A 171 -0.47 -8.80 -3.27
C THR A 171 0.71 -7.88 -2.93
N PRO A 172 1.82 -7.82 -3.73
CA PRO A 172 2.88 -6.85 -3.48
C PRO A 172 2.40 -5.40 -3.54
N ILE A 173 1.47 -5.09 -4.44
CA ILE A 173 0.88 -3.75 -4.58
C ILE A 173 -0.06 -3.45 -3.43
N ALA A 174 -0.96 -4.37 -3.08
CA ALA A 174 -1.90 -4.22 -1.98
C ALA A 174 -1.21 -3.99 -0.63
N LYS A 175 0.00 -4.54 -0.44
CA LYS A 175 0.85 -4.28 0.72
C LYS A 175 1.58 -2.94 0.62
N SER A 176 2.29 -2.70 -0.49
CA SER A 176 3.31 -1.66 -0.54
C SER A 176 2.77 -0.30 -0.95
N TRP A 177 1.85 -0.24 -1.89
CA TRP A 177 1.31 1.04 -2.33
C TRP A 177 0.58 1.79 -1.20
N PRO A 178 -0.35 1.16 -0.43
CA PRO A 178 -0.94 1.81 0.74
C PRO A 178 0.09 2.18 1.81
N SER A 179 1.09 1.33 2.05
CA SER A 179 2.13 1.60 3.05
C SER A 179 2.92 2.88 2.76
N GLU A 180 3.08 3.25 1.51
CA GLU A 180 3.77 4.48 1.10
C GLU A 180 2.79 5.66 1.00
N TRP A 181 1.72 5.52 0.22
CA TRP A 181 0.87 6.65 -0.10
C TRP A 181 -0.12 7.02 1.01
N CYS A 182 -0.50 6.07 1.86
CA CYS A 182 -1.23 6.39 3.08
C CYS A 182 -0.31 6.96 4.18
N LEU A 183 0.99 6.67 4.17
CA LEU A 183 1.97 7.41 4.99
C LEU A 183 2.11 8.85 4.50
N GLU A 184 2.16 9.08 3.18
CA GLU A 184 2.11 10.44 2.63
C GLU A 184 0.80 11.15 2.99
N ALA A 185 -0.35 10.46 2.98
CA ALA A 185 -1.59 11.02 3.50
C ALA A 185 -1.48 11.46 4.96
N ASN A 186 -0.79 10.71 5.81
CA ASN A 186 -0.53 11.09 7.20
C ASN A 186 0.46 12.28 7.30
N SER A 187 1.45 12.39 6.42
CA SER A 187 2.32 13.56 6.30
C SER A 187 1.52 14.82 5.96
N LEU A 188 0.63 14.72 4.97
CA LEU A 188 -0.29 15.81 4.60
C LEU A 188 -1.26 16.16 5.76
N ALA A 189 -1.64 15.19 6.58
CA ALA A 189 -2.46 15.45 7.76
C ALA A 189 -1.73 16.35 8.77
N ILE A 190 -0.47 16.06 9.05
CA ILE A 190 0.39 16.93 9.88
C ILE A 190 0.49 18.33 9.26
N GLN A 191 0.70 18.41 7.94
CA GLN A 191 0.83 19.67 7.23
C GLN A 191 -0.44 20.53 7.31
N ILE A 192 -1.64 19.92 7.20
CA ILE A 192 -2.92 20.63 7.32
C ILE A 192 -3.13 21.19 8.73
N HIS A 193 -2.71 20.45 9.75
CA HIS A 193 -2.78 20.92 11.15
C HIS A 193 -1.73 22.01 11.45
N GLY A 194 -0.70 22.17 10.62
CA GLY A 194 0.38 23.10 10.83
C GLY A 194 1.16 22.76 12.12
N GLY A 195 1.55 23.79 12.89
CA GLY A 195 2.29 23.58 14.15
C GLY A 195 1.58 22.65 15.15
N TYR A 196 0.26 22.66 15.19
CA TYR A 196 -0.50 21.74 16.04
C TYR A 196 -0.37 20.28 15.62
N GLY A 197 -0.20 20.00 14.34
CA GLY A 197 0.05 18.62 13.84
C GLY A 197 1.38 18.02 14.31
N TYR A 198 2.31 18.87 14.79
CA TYR A 198 3.59 18.45 15.33
C TYR A 198 3.55 18.22 16.86
N THR A 199 2.43 18.51 17.50
CA THR A 199 2.22 18.30 18.94
C THR A 199 1.51 16.97 19.20
N ARG A 200 1.60 16.49 20.45
CA ARG A 200 0.86 15.31 20.91
C ARG A 200 -0.59 15.59 21.29
N ASP A 201 -1.03 16.84 21.18
CA ASP A 201 -2.41 17.24 21.46
C ASP A 201 -3.37 16.79 20.34
N PHE A 202 -2.81 16.49 19.15
CA PHE A 202 -3.53 15.97 18.00
C PHE A 202 -2.97 14.60 17.60
N PRO A 203 -3.82 13.65 17.16
CA PRO A 203 -3.40 12.27 16.93
C PRO A 203 -2.63 12.06 15.61
N VAL A 204 -2.56 13.07 14.75
CA VAL A 204 -2.00 12.92 13.38
C VAL A 204 -0.52 12.58 13.38
N GLU A 205 0.25 13.03 14.38
CA GLU A 205 1.66 12.67 14.54
C GLU A 205 1.82 11.18 14.87
N GLN A 206 0.92 10.62 15.68
CA GLN A 206 0.92 9.19 16.02
C GLN A 206 0.55 8.35 14.81
N TYR A 207 -0.45 8.75 14.02
CA TYR A 207 -0.82 8.02 12.80
C TYR A 207 0.35 7.93 11.83
N TRP A 208 1.11 9.01 11.67
CA TRP A 208 2.30 9.00 10.83
C TRP A 208 3.39 8.07 11.36
N ARG A 209 3.68 8.12 12.67
CA ARG A 209 4.69 7.26 13.32
C ARG A 209 4.32 5.79 13.22
N ASP A 210 3.06 5.47 13.47
CA ASP A 210 2.56 4.10 13.40
C ASP A 210 2.57 3.58 11.96
N ASN A 211 2.16 4.40 10.99
CA ASN A 211 2.09 4.00 9.59
C ASN A 211 3.48 3.77 8.97
N ARG A 212 4.53 4.42 9.49
CA ARG A 212 5.90 4.27 8.97
C ARG A 212 6.42 2.82 9.02
N LEU A 213 5.95 2.03 9.98
CA LEU A 213 6.31 0.62 10.10
C LEU A 213 5.85 -0.21 8.89
N ASN A 214 4.70 0.12 8.30
CA ASN A 214 4.07 -0.68 7.26
C ASN A 214 4.92 -0.82 5.98
N MET A 215 5.87 0.09 5.74
CA MET A 215 6.86 -0.04 4.66
C MET A 215 7.99 -1.01 4.98
N ILE A 216 8.14 -1.45 6.22
CA ILE A 216 9.30 -2.20 6.73
C ILE A 216 8.95 -3.66 7.00
N HIS A 217 7.93 -3.93 7.84
CA HIS A 217 7.61 -5.28 8.27
C HIS A 217 6.88 -6.09 7.18
N GLU A 218 6.80 -7.41 7.35
CA GLU A 218 6.20 -8.37 6.39
C GLU A 218 6.78 -8.24 4.96
N GLY A 219 8.07 -7.96 4.88
CA GLY A 219 8.83 -7.65 3.67
C GLY A 219 8.86 -6.15 3.36
N THR A 220 10.07 -5.61 3.33
CA THR A 220 10.31 -4.21 3.00
C THR A 220 9.83 -3.87 1.59
N HIS A 221 9.70 -2.59 1.28
CA HIS A 221 9.38 -2.10 -0.07
C HIS A 221 10.26 -2.74 -1.14
N GLY A 222 11.59 -2.79 -0.93
CA GLY A 222 12.52 -3.41 -1.86
C GLY A 222 12.23 -4.90 -2.09
N ILE A 223 11.90 -5.65 -1.03
CA ILE A 223 11.55 -7.07 -1.13
C ILE A 223 10.24 -7.27 -1.92
N GLN A 224 9.22 -6.45 -1.65
CA GLN A 224 7.96 -6.51 -2.42
C GLN A 224 8.18 -6.16 -3.90
N ALA A 225 9.00 -5.16 -4.17
CA ALA A 225 9.32 -4.72 -5.51
C ALA A 225 10.11 -5.79 -6.30
N GLN A 226 11.11 -6.41 -5.67
CA GLN A 226 11.87 -7.51 -6.25
C GLN A 226 10.98 -8.75 -6.47
N ASP A 227 10.06 -9.06 -5.54
CA ASP A 227 9.09 -10.13 -5.71
C ASP A 227 8.17 -9.85 -6.91
N LEU A 228 7.68 -8.63 -7.05
CA LEU A 228 6.83 -8.23 -8.17
C LEU A 228 7.55 -8.35 -9.51
N LEU A 229 8.63 -7.58 -9.71
CA LEU A 229 9.35 -7.52 -10.99
C LEU A 229 10.12 -8.81 -11.29
N GLY A 230 10.75 -9.40 -10.28
CA GLY A 230 11.61 -10.58 -10.41
C GLY A 230 10.83 -11.87 -10.66
N ARG A 231 9.67 -12.00 -10.05
CA ARG A 231 8.92 -13.25 -10.02
C ARG A 231 7.47 -13.12 -10.51
N LYS A 232 6.65 -12.31 -9.86
CA LYS A 232 5.18 -12.31 -10.02
C LYS A 232 4.71 -11.97 -11.43
N VAL A 233 5.30 -10.96 -12.08
CA VAL A 233 4.94 -10.57 -13.44
C VAL A 233 5.41 -11.56 -14.50
N ARG A 234 6.31 -12.50 -14.15
CA ARG A 234 6.88 -13.51 -15.07
C ARG A 234 6.38 -14.93 -14.81
N GLN A 235 5.85 -15.18 -13.62
CA GLN A 235 5.42 -16.51 -13.17
C GLN A 235 4.38 -17.07 -14.13
N GLN A 236 4.48 -18.37 -14.43
CA GLN A 236 3.56 -19.07 -15.36
C GLN A 236 3.42 -18.34 -16.73
N GLY A 237 4.55 -17.85 -17.28
CA GLY A 237 4.53 -17.12 -18.55
C GLY A 237 3.80 -15.78 -18.50
N GLY A 238 3.70 -15.15 -17.31
CA GLY A 238 3.03 -13.87 -17.14
C GLY A 238 1.51 -13.96 -17.00
N LEU A 239 0.98 -15.10 -16.58
CA LEU A 239 -0.46 -15.34 -16.49
C LEU A 239 -1.17 -14.32 -15.58
N GLY A 240 -0.63 -14.00 -14.40
CA GLY A 240 -1.20 -12.99 -13.51
C GLY A 240 -1.27 -11.60 -14.16
N LEU A 241 -0.22 -11.20 -14.89
CA LEU A 241 -0.19 -9.93 -15.62
C LEU A 241 -1.23 -9.92 -16.75
N LYS A 242 -1.39 -11.04 -17.45
CA LYS A 242 -2.44 -11.20 -18.47
C LYS A 242 -3.84 -11.05 -17.88
N ARG A 243 -4.11 -11.72 -16.74
CA ARG A 243 -5.40 -11.63 -16.04
C ARG A 243 -5.71 -10.20 -15.57
N LEU A 244 -4.70 -9.49 -15.10
CA LEU A 244 -4.86 -8.07 -14.75
C LEU A 244 -5.21 -7.23 -15.98
N GLY A 245 -4.54 -7.47 -17.11
CA GLY A 245 -4.85 -6.81 -18.38
C GLY A 245 -6.29 -7.07 -18.84
N GLU A 246 -6.81 -8.28 -18.69
CA GLU A 246 -8.21 -8.64 -18.98
C GLU A 246 -9.19 -7.84 -18.10
N ARG A 247 -8.88 -7.64 -16.82
CA ARG A 247 -9.70 -6.81 -15.91
C ARG A 247 -9.66 -5.33 -16.27
N ILE A 248 -8.48 -4.80 -16.57
CA ILE A 248 -8.34 -3.41 -17.02
C ILE A 248 -9.15 -3.20 -18.31
N GLU A 249 -9.03 -4.09 -19.29
CA GLU A 249 -9.75 -3.96 -20.56
C GLU A 249 -11.28 -4.02 -20.37
N ALA A 250 -11.77 -4.84 -19.45
CA ALA A 250 -13.19 -4.88 -19.10
C ALA A 250 -13.69 -3.52 -18.57
N THR A 251 -12.93 -2.88 -17.68
CA THR A 251 -13.25 -1.52 -17.17
C THR A 251 -13.19 -0.48 -18.29
N LEU A 252 -12.16 -0.55 -19.17
CA LEU A 252 -12.04 0.36 -20.31
C LEU A 252 -13.24 0.27 -21.24
N LYS A 253 -13.69 -0.95 -21.55
CA LYS A 253 -14.87 -1.20 -22.37
C LYS A 253 -16.17 -0.67 -21.74
N ALA A 254 -16.30 -0.79 -20.42
CA ALA A 254 -17.46 -0.23 -19.71
C ALA A 254 -17.50 1.31 -19.78
N CYS A 255 -16.35 1.97 -19.94
CA CYS A 255 -16.27 3.42 -20.09
C CYS A 255 -16.54 3.94 -21.51
N GLU A 256 -16.60 3.08 -22.53
CA GLU A 256 -16.76 3.52 -23.93
C GLU A 256 -18.07 4.27 -24.19
N SER A 257 -19.12 3.97 -23.43
CA SER A 257 -20.44 4.59 -23.56
C SER A 257 -20.58 5.91 -22.81
N ASP A 258 -19.61 6.29 -21.94
CA ASP A 258 -19.67 7.50 -21.13
C ASP A 258 -18.54 8.49 -21.47
N PRO A 259 -18.83 9.56 -22.22
CA PRO A 259 -17.83 10.58 -22.57
C PRO A 259 -17.14 11.23 -21.38
N ALA A 260 -17.77 11.22 -20.18
CA ALA A 260 -17.17 11.80 -18.98
C ALA A 260 -15.90 11.09 -18.52
N TRP A 261 -15.73 9.80 -18.88
CA TRP A 261 -14.60 8.97 -18.50
C TRP A 261 -13.63 8.67 -19.64
N THR A 262 -13.95 9.04 -20.87
CA THR A 262 -13.09 8.81 -22.05
C THR A 262 -11.63 9.28 -21.84
N PRO A 263 -11.34 10.50 -21.31
CA PRO A 263 -9.95 10.91 -21.09
C PRO A 263 -9.22 10.02 -20.06
N CYS A 264 -9.90 9.59 -19.01
CA CYS A 264 -9.32 8.70 -18.00
C CYS A 264 -9.07 7.29 -18.58
N ALA A 265 -10.00 6.77 -19.36
CA ALA A 265 -9.86 5.48 -20.03
C ALA A 265 -8.67 5.48 -21.01
N GLN A 266 -8.51 6.54 -21.80
CA GLN A 266 -7.36 6.68 -22.69
C GLN A 266 -6.04 6.76 -21.91
N ALA A 267 -5.97 7.54 -20.86
CA ALA A 267 -4.78 7.66 -20.01
C ALA A 267 -4.43 6.31 -19.34
N LEU A 268 -5.42 5.56 -18.84
CA LEU A 268 -5.21 4.23 -18.28
C LEU A 268 -4.68 3.24 -19.33
N ARG A 269 -5.26 3.21 -20.53
CA ARG A 269 -4.82 2.35 -21.65
C ARG A 269 -3.35 2.63 -22.01
N GLN A 270 -2.98 3.89 -22.17
CA GLN A 270 -1.60 4.29 -22.45
C GLN A 270 -0.64 3.93 -21.32
N SER A 271 -1.03 4.18 -20.08
CA SER A 271 -0.23 3.85 -18.89
C SER A 271 0.00 2.34 -18.76
N TRP A 272 -1.03 1.54 -19.01
CA TRP A 272 -0.92 0.08 -19.03
C TRP A 272 0.03 -0.43 -20.12
N GLN A 273 -0.08 0.08 -21.35
CA GLN A 273 0.83 -0.26 -22.44
C GLN A 273 2.29 0.09 -22.12
N ARG A 274 2.52 1.26 -21.55
CA ARG A 274 3.88 1.69 -21.14
C ARG A 274 4.44 0.83 -20.03
N LEU A 275 3.63 0.43 -19.05
CA LEU A 275 4.04 -0.48 -17.99
C LEU A 275 4.44 -1.85 -18.55
N GLN A 276 3.65 -2.41 -19.48
CA GLN A 276 3.97 -3.66 -20.15
C GLN A 276 5.29 -3.56 -20.95
N LEU A 277 5.49 -2.47 -21.66
CA LEU A 277 6.72 -2.23 -22.41
C LEU A 277 7.94 -2.14 -21.47
N ALA A 278 7.84 -1.37 -20.38
CA ALA A 278 8.89 -1.24 -19.39
C ALA A 278 9.20 -2.58 -18.70
N THR A 279 8.19 -3.43 -18.49
CA THR A 279 8.38 -4.79 -17.95
C THR A 279 9.27 -5.63 -18.89
N VAL A 280 9.04 -5.55 -20.20
CA VAL A 280 9.85 -6.25 -21.20
C VAL A 280 11.26 -5.66 -21.27
N GLN A 281 11.38 -4.34 -21.28
CA GLN A 281 12.66 -3.63 -21.37
C GLN A 281 13.56 -3.90 -20.16
N ALA A 282 13.01 -3.91 -18.93
CA ALA A 282 13.76 -4.22 -17.71
C ALA A 282 14.51 -5.55 -17.82
N TRP A 283 13.91 -6.56 -18.46
CA TRP A 283 14.51 -7.89 -18.60
C TRP A 283 15.40 -8.07 -19.83
N GLN A 284 15.71 -7.00 -20.56
CA GLN A 284 16.79 -6.99 -21.54
C GLN A 284 18.17 -6.83 -20.87
N TYR A 285 18.20 -6.42 -19.61
CA TYR A 285 19.40 -6.27 -18.79
C TYR A 285 19.68 -7.52 -17.92
N PRO A 286 20.89 -7.70 -17.43
CA PRO A 286 21.21 -8.75 -16.46
C PRO A 286 20.31 -8.66 -15.21
N PRO A 287 20.01 -9.78 -14.53
CA PRO A 287 19.07 -9.79 -13.40
C PRO A 287 19.35 -8.76 -12.30
N ALA A 288 20.62 -8.56 -11.92
CA ALA A 288 21.00 -7.57 -10.91
C ALA A 288 20.61 -6.15 -11.34
N GLN A 289 20.87 -5.79 -12.58
CA GLN A 289 20.55 -4.48 -13.15
C GLN A 289 19.04 -4.32 -13.36
N ALA A 290 18.35 -5.36 -13.85
CA ALA A 290 16.89 -5.35 -13.99
C ALA A 290 16.19 -5.07 -12.66
N LEU A 291 16.67 -5.68 -11.56
CA LEU A 291 16.09 -5.54 -10.22
C LEU A 291 16.59 -4.31 -9.45
N ALA A 292 17.62 -3.62 -9.92
CA ALA A 292 18.08 -2.37 -9.34
C ALA A 292 16.95 -1.32 -9.30
N ASN A 293 16.11 -1.27 -10.33
CA ASN A 293 14.99 -0.35 -10.45
C ASN A 293 13.62 -0.97 -10.10
N ALA A 294 13.60 -2.03 -9.28
CA ALA A 294 12.35 -2.70 -8.92
C ALA A 294 11.40 -1.80 -8.11
N VAL A 295 11.91 -0.91 -7.26
CA VAL A 295 11.06 0.01 -6.48
C VAL A 295 10.36 1.03 -7.37
N PRO A 296 11.02 1.78 -8.25
CA PRO A 296 10.33 2.62 -9.24
C PRO A 296 9.31 1.85 -10.09
N TYR A 297 9.64 0.62 -10.51
CA TYR A 297 8.70 -0.24 -11.22
C TYR A 297 7.43 -0.52 -10.40
N MET A 298 7.59 -0.89 -9.12
CA MET A 298 6.46 -1.17 -8.23
C MET A 298 5.60 0.08 -8.00
N GLN A 299 6.20 1.26 -7.88
CA GLN A 299 5.48 2.52 -7.75
C GLN A 299 4.63 2.81 -9.00
N ALA A 300 5.22 2.68 -10.18
CA ALA A 300 4.50 2.85 -11.44
C ALA A 300 3.38 1.81 -11.59
N PHE A 301 3.67 0.55 -11.30
CA PHE A 301 2.68 -0.54 -11.34
C PHE A 301 1.50 -0.25 -10.40
N GLY A 302 1.81 0.13 -9.16
CA GLY A 302 0.81 0.49 -8.16
C GLY A 302 -0.07 1.66 -8.61
N HIS A 303 0.50 2.71 -9.21
CA HIS A 303 -0.28 3.82 -9.74
C HIS A 303 -1.21 3.42 -10.89
N VAL A 304 -0.76 2.54 -11.78
CA VAL A 304 -1.62 2.00 -12.85
C VAL A 304 -2.76 1.16 -12.28
N VAL A 305 -2.48 0.32 -11.28
CA VAL A 305 -3.52 -0.46 -10.57
C VAL A 305 -4.52 0.44 -9.88
N LEU A 306 -4.06 1.47 -9.17
CA LEU A 306 -4.95 2.40 -8.49
C LEU A 306 -5.76 3.27 -9.48
N ALA A 307 -5.19 3.66 -10.62
CA ALA A 307 -5.93 4.32 -11.68
C ALA A 307 -7.06 3.43 -12.21
N TRP A 308 -6.77 2.14 -12.44
CA TRP A 308 -7.80 1.17 -12.81
C TRP A 308 -8.89 1.06 -11.75
N ILE A 309 -8.55 0.84 -10.49
CA ILE A 309 -9.50 0.74 -9.38
C ILE A 309 -10.36 2.00 -9.28
N TRP A 310 -9.75 3.19 -9.36
CA TRP A 310 -10.50 4.45 -9.34
C TRP A 310 -11.46 4.62 -10.50
N LEU A 311 -11.07 4.21 -11.70
CA LEU A 311 -11.93 4.29 -12.88
C LEU A 311 -13.10 3.31 -12.76
N ASP A 312 -12.84 2.09 -12.28
CA ASP A 312 -13.86 1.06 -12.06
C ASP A 312 -14.91 1.52 -11.02
N VAL A 313 -14.44 2.06 -9.89
CA VAL A 313 -15.33 2.65 -8.86
C VAL A 313 -16.13 3.81 -9.42
N ALA A 314 -15.50 4.73 -10.13
CA ALA A 314 -16.16 5.96 -10.59
C ALA A 314 -17.18 5.71 -11.71
N GLN A 315 -16.92 4.76 -12.60
CA GLN A 315 -17.86 4.40 -13.68
C GLN A 315 -19.03 3.55 -13.17
N SER A 316 -18.80 2.70 -12.15
CA SER A 316 -19.83 1.87 -11.53
C SER A 316 -20.72 2.68 -10.58
N ASP A 317 -20.33 3.89 -10.20
CA ASP A 317 -21.05 4.74 -9.26
C ASP A 317 -22.22 5.46 -9.95
N GLY A 318 -23.36 4.79 -9.99
CA GLY A 318 -24.60 5.32 -10.56
C GLY A 318 -25.33 6.37 -9.67
N ALA A 319 -24.83 6.60 -8.44
CA ALA A 319 -25.41 7.61 -7.55
C ALA A 319 -25.09 9.03 -8.01
N ASN A 320 -25.98 9.96 -7.67
CA ASN A 320 -25.80 11.40 -7.94
C ASN A 320 -25.86 12.21 -6.65
N ASP A 321 -25.33 11.65 -5.57
CA ASP A 321 -25.22 12.29 -4.27
C ASP A 321 -23.86 12.97 -4.06
N ILE A 322 -23.70 13.64 -2.93
CA ILE A 322 -22.47 14.35 -2.58
C ILE A 322 -21.28 13.41 -2.40
N LEU A 323 -21.50 12.18 -1.98
CA LEU A 323 -20.43 11.18 -1.81
C LEU A 323 -19.95 10.70 -3.17
N SER A 324 -20.83 10.45 -4.11
CA SER A 324 -20.53 10.13 -5.50
C SER A 324 -19.71 11.25 -6.17
N GLN A 325 -20.11 12.51 -5.99
CA GLN A 325 -19.35 13.66 -6.48
C GLN A 325 -17.91 13.66 -5.92
N GLY A 326 -17.76 13.36 -4.63
CA GLY A 326 -16.46 13.22 -3.97
C GLY A 326 -15.61 12.10 -4.56
N ARG A 327 -16.16 10.91 -4.81
CA ARG A 327 -15.44 9.79 -5.45
C ARG A 327 -15.02 10.11 -6.88
N LYS A 328 -15.91 10.67 -7.68
CA LYS A 328 -15.63 11.11 -9.06
C LYS A 328 -14.54 12.19 -9.10
N ALA A 329 -14.54 13.12 -8.14
CA ALA A 329 -13.49 14.13 -8.01
C ALA A 329 -12.14 13.51 -7.64
N ALA A 330 -12.10 12.55 -6.70
CA ALA A 330 -10.88 11.83 -6.32
C ALA A 330 -10.30 11.03 -7.50
N CYS A 331 -11.15 10.35 -8.28
CA CYS A 331 -10.74 9.68 -9.51
C CYS A 331 -10.08 10.67 -10.49
N ARG A 332 -10.73 11.79 -10.83
CA ARG A 332 -10.16 12.82 -11.73
C ARG A 332 -8.87 13.41 -11.20
N PHE A 333 -8.78 13.62 -9.87
CA PHE A 333 -7.54 14.08 -9.23
C PHE A 333 -6.43 13.07 -9.43
N PHE A 334 -6.69 11.78 -9.17
CA PHE A 334 -5.69 10.73 -9.33
C PHE A 334 -5.15 10.68 -10.77
N PHE A 335 -6.01 10.73 -11.76
CA PHE A 335 -5.59 10.72 -13.16
C PHE A 335 -4.80 11.95 -13.57
N ARG A 336 -5.07 13.13 -13.00
CA ARG A 336 -4.41 14.39 -13.39
C ARG A 336 -3.15 14.69 -12.59
N HIS A 337 -3.06 14.27 -11.33
CA HIS A 337 -1.98 14.65 -10.42
C HIS A 337 -1.09 13.49 -10.01
N GLU A 338 -1.60 12.27 -10.01
CA GLU A 338 -0.87 11.09 -9.52
C GLU A 338 -0.38 10.20 -10.67
N LEU A 339 -1.27 9.78 -11.54
CA LEU A 339 -0.93 8.88 -12.64
C LEU A 339 0.25 9.37 -13.51
N PRO A 340 0.40 10.67 -13.83
CA PRO A 340 1.54 11.13 -14.62
C PRO A 340 2.92 10.91 -13.98
N LYS A 341 3.00 10.67 -12.67
CA LYS A 341 4.26 10.36 -11.97
C LYS A 341 4.93 9.09 -12.51
N ILE A 342 4.17 8.17 -13.10
CA ILE A 342 4.72 6.93 -13.68
C ILE A 342 5.77 7.20 -14.77
N ASP A 343 5.72 8.35 -15.41
CA ASP A 343 6.61 8.70 -16.52
C ASP A 343 8.08 8.74 -16.07
N ALA A 344 8.34 9.35 -14.92
CA ALA A 344 9.68 9.41 -14.35
C ALA A 344 10.16 8.03 -13.91
N TRP A 345 9.29 7.27 -13.23
CA TRP A 345 9.65 5.94 -12.74
C TRP A 345 9.90 4.92 -13.84
N LEU A 346 9.02 4.90 -14.86
CA LEU A 346 9.22 4.00 -16.01
C LEU A 346 10.42 4.41 -16.86
N GLY A 347 10.81 5.70 -16.85
CA GLY A 347 12.01 6.19 -17.52
C GLY A 347 13.26 5.47 -17.01
N VAL A 348 13.51 5.45 -15.70
CA VAL A 348 14.69 4.78 -15.13
C VAL A 348 14.64 3.26 -15.25
N VAL A 349 13.43 2.67 -15.19
CA VAL A 349 13.24 1.22 -15.41
C VAL A 349 13.61 0.83 -16.84
N SER A 350 13.15 1.59 -17.82
CA SER A 350 13.34 1.28 -19.24
C SER A 350 14.79 1.48 -19.71
N THR A 351 15.51 2.42 -19.11
CA THR A 351 16.91 2.67 -19.42
C THR A 351 17.88 1.73 -18.70
N GLY A 352 17.40 0.97 -17.72
CA GLY A 352 18.22 0.10 -16.90
C GLY A 352 19.29 0.87 -16.12
N ASP A 353 18.99 2.11 -15.68
CA ASP A 353 19.92 2.92 -14.89
C ASP A 353 20.40 2.17 -13.65
N ASN A 354 21.68 2.16 -13.41
CA ASN A 354 22.32 1.44 -12.30
C ASN A 354 23.46 2.24 -11.65
N VAL A 355 23.40 3.56 -11.70
CA VAL A 355 24.43 4.44 -11.16
C VAL A 355 24.81 4.11 -9.72
N PHE A 356 23.85 3.73 -8.89
CA PHE A 356 24.09 3.37 -7.50
C PHE A 356 24.69 1.96 -7.32
N GLY A 357 24.47 1.04 -8.26
CA GLY A 357 25.03 -0.31 -8.22
C GLY A 357 26.50 -0.38 -8.66
N GLU A 358 26.98 0.66 -9.34
CA GLU A 358 28.36 0.79 -9.82
C GLU A 358 29.24 1.59 -8.85
N LEU A 359 28.63 2.24 -7.84
CA LEU A 359 29.33 3.08 -6.89
C LEU A 359 30.05 2.21 -5.83
N PRO A 360 31.35 2.40 -5.59
CA PRO A 360 32.05 1.70 -4.52
C PRO A 360 31.57 2.19 -3.13
N GLU A 361 31.63 1.30 -2.12
CA GLU A 361 31.10 1.57 -0.78
C GLU A 361 31.67 2.87 -0.16
N GLU A 362 32.94 3.13 -0.42
CA GLU A 362 33.67 4.30 0.12
C GLU A 362 33.17 5.63 -0.47
N ALA A 363 32.39 5.58 -1.54
CA ALA A 363 31.83 6.79 -2.17
C ALA A 363 30.43 7.15 -1.66
N PHE A 364 29.82 6.32 -0.80
CA PHE A 364 28.63 6.67 -0.05
C PHE A 364 29.00 7.41 1.23
#